data_d8dfd9be9f59b70203b2e93ad468ed8e
#
_entry.id   d8dfd9be9f59b70203b2e93ad468ed8e
#
_cell.length_a   1.000
_cell.length_b   1.000
_cell.length_c   1.000
_cell.angle_alpha   90.00
_cell.angle_beta   90.00
_cell.angle_gamma   90.00
#
_symmetry.space_group_name_H-M   'P 1'
#
loop_
_entity.id
_entity.type
_entity.pdbx_description
1 polymer ?
#
loop_
_entity_poly.entity_id
_entity_poly.type
_entity_poly.pdbx_seq_one_letter_code
_entity_poly.pdbx_strand_id
1 'polypeptide(L)'
;SGQMKTLLDRANWLYSSDYRFTDIYLMTAAAEDDDFVPDRAESGLTGWIDCFARARLAGSVFAGGVNGPGETAGHKALAQAYELGKTV
;
A
#
# COMPACT_ATOMS: atom_id res chain seq x y z
N SER A 1 5.81 8.34 2.17
CA SER A 1 7.22 8.68 2.28
C SER A 1 7.73 9.28 0.98
N GLY A 2 8.76 10.11 1.09
CA GLY A 2 9.36 10.74 -0.08
C GLY A 2 9.98 9.73 -1.04
N GLN A 3 10.56 8.67 -0.51
CA GLN A 3 11.16 7.62 -1.32
C GLN A 3 10.11 6.87 -2.13
N MET A 4 8.96 6.58 -1.52
CA MET A 4 7.85 5.93 -2.23
C MET A 4 7.31 6.83 -3.34
N LYS A 5 7.15 8.12 -3.08
CA LYS A 5 6.72 9.07 -4.10
C LYS A 5 7.69 9.13 -5.27
N THR A 6 8.99 9.12 -4.99
CA THR A 6 10.02 9.11 -6.03
C THR A 6 9.90 7.86 -6.90
N LEU A 7 9.68 6.70 -6.28
CA LEU A 7 9.48 5.46 -7.02
C LEU A 7 8.25 5.54 -7.93
N LEU A 8 7.14 6.03 -7.39
CA LEU A 8 5.90 6.16 -8.15
C LEU A 8 6.06 7.15 -9.30
N ASP A 9 6.74 8.27 -9.08
CA ASP A 9 6.99 9.24 -10.13
C ASP A 9 7.82 8.65 -11.27
N ARG A 10 8.79 7.82 -10.94
CA ARG A 10 9.61 7.15 -11.96
C ARG A 10 8.82 6.08 -12.71
N ALA A 11 7.81 5.52 -12.09
CA ALA A 11 6.97 4.51 -12.71
C ALA A 11 5.84 5.11 -13.56
N ASN A 12 5.65 6.43 -13.55
CA ASN A 12 4.54 7.07 -14.25
C ASN A 12 4.52 6.79 -15.74
N TRP A 13 5.67 6.61 -16.38
CA TRP A 13 5.70 6.30 -17.81
C TRP A 13 5.01 4.99 -18.16
N LEU A 14 4.81 4.10 -17.17
CA LEU A 14 4.15 2.81 -17.39
C LEU A 14 2.70 2.97 -17.82
N TYR A 15 2.02 4.07 -17.44
CA TYR A 15 0.59 4.21 -17.75
C TYR A 15 0.34 4.30 -19.27
N SER A 16 1.32 4.73 -20.04
CA SER A 16 1.22 4.78 -21.50
C SER A 16 1.80 3.54 -22.18
N SER A 17 2.29 2.56 -21.40
CA SER A 17 2.82 1.29 -21.90
C SER A 17 1.76 0.19 -21.85
N ASP A 18 2.12 -0.99 -22.33
CA ASP A 18 1.26 -2.17 -22.23
C ASP A 18 1.49 -2.88 -20.88
N TYR A 19 1.23 -2.18 -19.78
CA TYR A 19 1.40 -2.73 -18.44
C TYR A 19 0.42 -3.87 -18.17
N ARG A 20 0.84 -4.82 -17.30
CA ARG A 20 0.07 -6.03 -17.03
C ARG A 20 -0.56 -6.07 -15.65
N PHE A 21 -0.07 -5.26 -14.70
CA PHE A 21 -0.62 -5.27 -13.35
C PHE A 21 -2.04 -4.69 -13.35
N THR A 22 -2.91 -5.26 -12.55
CA THR A 22 -4.29 -4.80 -12.38
C THR A 22 -4.63 -4.58 -10.92
N ASP A 23 -4.17 -5.47 -10.04
CA ASP A 23 -4.46 -5.39 -8.62
C ASP A 23 -3.23 -4.88 -7.87
N ILE A 24 -3.45 -3.84 -7.08
CA ILE A 24 -2.41 -3.21 -6.27
C ILE A 24 -2.82 -3.36 -4.81
N TYR A 25 -1.86 -3.75 -3.98
CA TYR A 25 -2.07 -3.94 -2.55
C TYR A 25 -1.13 -3.01 -1.80
N LEU A 26 -1.63 -2.41 -0.72
CA LEU A 26 -0.87 -1.47 0.09
C LEU A 26 -0.66 -2.04 1.48
N MET A 27 0.58 -2.02 1.94
CA MET A 27 0.92 -2.35 3.32
C MET A 27 1.55 -1.13 3.96
N THR A 28 1.03 -0.72 5.10
CA THR A 28 1.54 0.45 5.83
C THR A 28 1.76 0.12 7.30
N ALA A 29 2.67 0.85 7.91
CA ALA A 29 2.92 0.77 9.34
C ALA A 29 3.16 2.17 9.88
N ALA A 30 2.71 2.43 11.10
CA ALA A 30 2.89 3.71 11.74
C ALA A 30 2.88 3.57 13.27
N ALA A 31 3.47 4.55 13.95
CA ALA A 31 3.44 4.60 15.41
C ALA A 31 2.02 4.86 15.92
N GLU A 32 1.25 5.68 15.22
CA GLU A 32 -0.14 5.95 15.56
C GLU A 32 -1.05 4.81 15.11
N ASP A 33 -2.09 4.55 15.89
CA ASP A 33 -3.07 3.50 15.60
C ASP A 33 -4.45 4.12 15.37
N ASP A 34 -4.50 5.14 14.50
CA ASP A 34 -5.71 5.84 14.13
C ASP A 34 -6.13 5.47 12.72
N ASP A 35 -7.44 5.38 12.49
CA ASP A 35 -8.00 4.98 11.19
C ASP A 35 -7.64 5.97 10.06
N PHE A 36 -7.40 7.24 10.39
CA PHE A 36 -7.08 8.22 9.36
C PHE A 36 -5.68 8.02 8.77
N VAL A 37 -4.79 7.32 9.47
CA VAL A 37 -3.41 7.09 8.98
C VAL A 37 -3.39 6.25 7.70
N PRO A 38 -4.04 5.06 7.66
CA PRO A 38 -4.11 4.31 6.41
C PRO A 38 -4.92 5.03 5.34
N ASP A 39 -5.96 5.79 5.71
CA ASP A 39 -6.78 6.53 4.75
C ASP A 39 -5.96 7.55 3.97
N ARG A 40 -5.04 8.24 4.65
CA ARG A 40 -4.15 9.20 3.98
C ARG A 40 -3.19 8.53 3.03
N ALA A 41 -2.62 7.40 3.43
CA ALA A 41 -1.72 6.63 2.57
C ALA A 41 -2.45 6.10 1.35
N GLU A 42 -3.64 5.57 1.53
CA GLU A 42 -4.47 5.08 0.43
C GLU A 42 -4.87 6.20 -0.52
N SER A 43 -5.24 7.36 0.00
CA SER A 43 -5.62 8.51 -0.81
C SER A 43 -4.47 8.97 -1.71
N GLY A 44 -3.25 9.03 -1.17
CA GLY A 44 -2.07 9.38 -1.94
C GLY A 44 -1.76 8.37 -3.04
N LEU A 45 -1.88 7.08 -2.73
CA LEU A 45 -1.64 6.01 -3.70
C LEU A 45 -2.73 5.96 -4.77
N THR A 46 -3.99 6.19 -4.39
CA THR A 46 -5.13 6.16 -5.31
C THR A 46 -4.97 7.18 -6.42
N GLY A 47 -4.45 8.37 -6.10
CA GLY A 47 -4.18 9.38 -7.12
C GLY A 47 -3.23 8.89 -8.19
N TRP A 48 -2.21 8.11 -7.82
CA TRP A 48 -1.29 7.50 -8.77
C TRP A 48 -1.97 6.35 -9.54
N ILE A 49 -2.71 5.49 -8.84
CA ILE A 49 -3.40 4.33 -9.44
C ILE A 49 -4.41 4.79 -10.51
N ASP A 50 -5.08 5.92 -10.28
CA ASP A 50 -6.09 6.43 -11.21
C ASP A 50 -5.50 6.78 -12.58
N CYS A 51 -4.19 6.94 -12.70
CA CYS A 51 -3.53 7.09 -13.98
C CYS A 51 -3.52 5.81 -14.81
N PHE A 52 -3.79 4.67 -14.21
CA PHE A 52 -3.76 3.36 -14.85
C PHE A 52 -5.19 2.84 -15.01
N ALA A 53 -5.73 2.92 -16.22
CA ALA A 53 -7.14 2.62 -16.46
C ALA A 53 -7.56 1.20 -16.08
N ARG A 54 -6.60 0.25 -16.07
CA ARG A 54 -6.87 -1.16 -15.76
C ARG A 54 -6.46 -1.56 -14.35
N ALA A 55 -5.93 -0.63 -13.55
CA ALA A 55 -5.45 -0.93 -12.21
C ALA A 55 -6.43 -0.45 -11.15
N ARG A 56 -6.41 -1.11 -10.01
CA ARG A 56 -7.22 -0.76 -8.84
C ARG A 56 -6.49 -1.09 -7.56
N LEU A 57 -6.85 -0.40 -6.48
CA LEU A 57 -6.42 -0.78 -5.14
C LEU A 57 -7.31 -1.95 -4.68
N ALA A 58 -6.74 -3.15 -4.66
CA ALA A 58 -7.50 -4.36 -4.37
C ALA A 58 -7.55 -4.70 -2.88
N GLY A 59 -6.62 -4.17 -2.09
CA GLY A 59 -6.62 -4.39 -0.66
C GLY A 59 -5.52 -3.63 0.04
N SER A 60 -5.65 -3.46 1.35
CA SER A 60 -4.62 -2.82 2.15
C SER A 60 -4.55 -3.46 3.54
N VAL A 61 -3.37 -3.38 4.14
CA VAL A 61 -3.12 -3.84 5.51
C VAL A 61 -2.38 -2.75 6.26
N PHE A 62 -2.84 -2.42 7.46
CA PHE A 62 -2.24 -1.39 8.29
C PHE A 62 -1.78 -1.99 9.62
N ALA A 63 -0.51 -1.78 9.97
CA ALA A 63 0.05 -2.11 11.27
C ALA A 63 0.24 -0.82 12.06
N GLY A 64 -0.74 -0.47 12.88
CA GLY A 64 -0.68 0.70 13.76
C GLY A 64 0.00 0.38 15.08
N GLY A 65 0.50 1.42 15.76
CA GLY A 65 1.15 1.28 17.04
C GLY A 65 2.53 0.64 16.99
N VAL A 66 3.22 0.71 15.84
CA VAL A 66 4.54 0.11 15.61
C VAL A 66 5.59 1.20 15.60
N ASN A 67 6.56 1.14 16.53
CA ASN A 67 7.54 2.20 16.71
C ASN A 67 8.97 1.83 16.28
N GLY A 68 9.27 0.55 16.13
CA GLY A 68 10.62 0.14 15.78
C GLY A 68 10.69 -1.26 15.21
N PRO A 69 11.90 -1.68 14.80
CA PRO A 69 12.11 -3.01 14.22
C PRO A 69 11.65 -4.12 15.18
N GLY A 70 10.98 -5.12 14.63
CA GLY A 70 10.52 -6.29 15.39
C GLY A 70 9.18 -6.10 16.11
N GLU A 71 8.63 -4.90 16.18
CA GLU A 71 7.36 -4.67 16.87
C GLU A 71 6.16 -5.21 16.11
N THR A 72 6.31 -5.55 14.84
CA THR A 72 5.26 -6.21 14.08
C THR A 72 5.10 -7.69 14.45
N ALA A 73 6.07 -8.28 15.15
CA ALA A 73 5.98 -9.67 15.59
C ALA A 73 4.74 -9.87 16.47
N GLY A 74 3.86 -10.80 16.10
CA GLY A 74 2.62 -11.04 16.83
C GLY A 74 1.51 -10.02 16.56
N HIS A 75 1.75 -9.00 15.75
CA HIS A 75 0.72 -8.01 15.39
C HIS A 75 -0.34 -8.66 14.49
N LYS A 76 -1.61 -8.30 14.71
CA LYS A 76 -2.72 -8.83 13.89
C LYS A 76 -2.55 -8.57 12.40
N ALA A 77 -1.83 -7.51 12.03
CA ALA A 77 -1.59 -7.16 10.63
C ALA A 77 -0.80 -8.24 9.89
N LEU A 78 0.04 -9.02 10.58
CA LEU A 78 0.76 -10.12 9.94
C LEU A 78 -0.20 -11.19 9.43
N ALA A 79 -1.19 -11.57 10.24
CA ALA A 79 -2.20 -12.53 9.83
C ALA A 79 -3.05 -11.96 8.68
N GLN A 80 -3.40 -10.69 8.75
CA GLN A 80 -4.15 -10.01 7.68
C GLN A 80 -3.37 -10.01 6.37
N ALA A 81 -2.08 -9.70 6.42
CA ALA A 81 -1.22 -9.71 5.23
C ALA A 81 -1.08 -11.12 4.66
N TYR A 82 -0.94 -12.12 5.52
CA TYR A 82 -0.85 -13.52 5.09
C TYR A 82 -2.13 -13.96 4.36
N GLU A 83 -3.29 -13.66 4.94
CA GLU A 83 -4.57 -14.00 4.32
C GLU A 83 -4.78 -13.25 3.00
N LEU A 84 -4.39 -11.99 2.94
CA LEU A 84 -4.46 -11.21 1.71
C LEU A 84 -3.58 -11.82 0.62
N GLY A 85 -2.38 -12.26 0.98
CA GLY A 85 -1.46 -12.92 0.05
C GLY A 85 -2.02 -14.20 -0.56
N LYS A 86 -2.88 -14.92 0.16
CA LYS A 86 -3.51 -16.12 -0.38
C LYS A 86 -4.48 -15.84 -1.51
N THR A 87 -4.98 -14.62 -1.62
CA THR A 87 -5.98 -14.25 -2.63
C THR A 87 -5.35 -13.73 -3.92
N VAL A 88 -4.05 -13.57 -3.92
CA VAL A 88 -3.31 -13.01 -5.07
C VAL A 88 -3.06 -14.08 -6.14
#